data_1e10c5da87df27c33ec72dd2c4259073
#
_entry.id   1e10c5da87df27c33ec72dd2c4259073
#
_cell.length_a   1.000
_cell.length_b   1.000
_cell.length_c   1.000
_cell.angle_alpha   90.00
_cell.angle_beta   90.00
_cell.angle_gamma   90.00
#
_symmetry.space_group_name_H-M   'P 1'
#
loop_
_entity.id
_entity.type
_entity.pdbx_description
1 polymer ?
#
loop_
_entity_poly.entity_id
_entity_poly.type
_entity_poly.pdbx_seq_one_letter_code
_entity_poly.pdbx_strand_id
1 'polypeptide(L)'
;VSAVQDEPVNRLERRKQRTRAALIQAAQALIAEGRLNVPVLEITQAADVGMGSFYNHFDSKEALFEAAVADVLDNHGALLDRLTESIDDPAETFACSFRMTGRLFRRRPQESQILLVNGLSLLGSDRGLGPRALRDIAAGVAAGRFTVDDPKLALAVAAGALLGLGKLLQLEPERDDAAAADRVTEDVLRLFGLPAEEAHQICRRPLPGLDL
;
A
#
# COMPACT_ATOMS: atom_id res chain seq x y z
N VAL A 1 19.29 -35.42 9.20
CA VAL A 1 19.36 -34.01 9.61
C VAL A 1 20.29 -33.33 8.62
N SER A 2 19.70 -32.75 7.56
CA SER A 2 20.47 -31.95 6.57
C SER A 2 20.40 -30.48 7.01
N ALA A 3 21.54 -29.94 7.41
CA ALA A 3 21.71 -28.52 7.62
C ALA A 3 21.62 -27.81 6.25
N VAL A 4 20.59 -26.97 6.06
CA VAL A 4 20.52 -26.01 4.98
C VAL A 4 21.63 -24.98 5.28
N GLN A 5 22.71 -25.03 4.51
CA GLN A 5 23.78 -24.02 4.55
C GLN A 5 23.23 -22.75 3.90
N ASP A 6 23.02 -21.74 4.70
CA ASP A 6 22.81 -20.36 4.25
C ASP A 6 24.11 -19.89 3.55
N GLU A 7 24.13 -19.90 2.23
CA GLU A 7 25.27 -19.37 1.46
C GLU A 7 25.43 -17.88 1.75
N PRO A 8 26.63 -17.42 2.12
CA PRO A 8 26.84 -15.99 2.41
C PRO A 8 26.60 -15.19 1.13
N VAL A 9 25.55 -14.35 1.11
CA VAL A 9 25.29 -13.39 0.04
C VAL A 9 26.59 -12.66 -0.28
N ASN A 10 27.08 -12.83 -1.50
CA ASN A 10 28.36 -12.31 -1.98
C ASN A 10 28.42 -10.79 -1.74
N ARG A 11 29.58 -10.27 -1.33
CA ARG A 11 29.83 -8.84 -1.06
C ARG A 11 29.42 -7.93 -2.22
N LEU A 12 29.56 -8.42 -3.45
CA LEU A 12 29.12 -7.73 -4.67
C LEU A 12 27.59 -7.61 -4.73
N GLU A 13 26.88 -8.67 -4.41
CA GLU A 13 25.43 -8.71 -4.43
C GLU A 13 24.83 -7.78 -3.37
N ARG A 14 25.40 -7.75 -2.17
CA ARG A 14 25.01 -6.79 -1.11
C ARG A 14 25.22 -5.33 -1.55
N ARG A 15 26.32 -5.04 -2.25
CA ARG A 15 26.59 -3.71 -2.78
C ARG A 15 25.55 -3.34 -3.85
N LYS A 16 25.25 -4.27 -4.76
CA LYS A 16 24.23 -4.09 -5.80
C LYS A 16 22.85 -3.81 -5.20
N GLN A 17 22.44 -4.59 -4.21
CA GLN A 17 21.19 -4.38 -3.50
C GLN A 17 21.10 -3.02 -2.80
N ARG A 18 22.18 -2.58 -2.13
CA ARG A 18 22.23 -1.25 -1.48
C ARG A 18 22.10 -0.12 -2.50
N THR A 19 22.80 -0.19 -3.64
CA THR A 19 22.71 0.81 -4.69
C THR A 19 21.29 0.87 -5.27
N ARG A 20 20.66 -0.30 -5.51
CA ARG A 20 19.27 -0.36 -5.99
C ARG A 20 18.30 0.24 -4.99
N ALA A 21 18.44 -0.06 -3.71
CA ALA A 21 17.61 0.49 -2.64
C ALA A 21 17.77 2.02 -2.52
N ALA A 22 18.99 2.55 -2.61
CA ALA A 22 19.24 4.00 -2.58
C ALA A 22 18.57 4.73 -3.76
N LEU A 23 18.61 4.16 -4.97
CA LEU A 23 17.91 4.70 -6.14
C LEU A 23 16.39 4.70 -5.95
N ILE A 24 15.82 3.61 -5.41
CA ILE A 24 14.40 3.50 -5.10
C ILE A 24 13.99 4.55 -4.07
N GLN A 25 14.73 4.72 -2.98
CA GLN A 25 14.43 5.73 -1.94
C GLN A 25 14.50 7.16 -2.50
N ALA A 26 15.50 7.47 -3.33
CA ALA A 26 15.58 8.79 -3.99
C ALA A 26 14.37 9.03 -4.89
N ALA A 27 13.94 8.02 -5.66
CA ALA A 27 12.75 8.12 -6.51
C ALA A 27 11.47 8.31 -5.67
N GLN A 28 11.32 7.60 -4.55
CA GLN A 28 10.18 7.74 -3.64
C GLN A 28 10.08 9.18 -3.09
N ALA A 29 11.20 9.78 -2.68
CA ALA A 29 11.23 11.16 -2.22
C ALA A 29 10.81 12.14 -3.35
N LEU A 30 11.32 11.96 -4.56
CA LEU A 30 10.96 12.79 -5.71
C LEU A 30 9.48 12.66 -6.10
N ILE A 31 8.90 11.45 -6.04
CA ILE A 31 7.47 11.24 -6.28
C ILE A 31 6.64 11.97 -5.21
N ALA A 32 7.04 11.88 -3.95
CA ALA A 32 6.34 12.55 -2.84
C ALA A 32 6.36 14.09 -2.97
N GLU A 33 7.41 14.65 -3.57
CA GLU A 33 7.53 16.07 -3.90
C GLU A 33 6.80 16.46 -5.19
N GLY A 34 6.20 15.52 -5.92
CA GLY A 34 5.56 15.75 -7.22
C GLY A 34 6.55 15.97 -8.38
N ARG A 35 7.82 15.62 -8.19
CA ARG A 35 8.93 15.86 -9.12
C ARG A 35 9.21 14.64 -10.00
N LEU A 36 8.28 14.35 -10.90
CA LEU A 36 8.38 13.16 -11.77
C LEU A 36 9.25 13.39 -13.01
N ASN A 37 9.43 14.65 -13.42
CA ASN A 37 10.15 15.00 -14.64
C ASN A 37 11.56 15.53 -14.37
N VAL A 38 12.33 14.79 -13.55
CA VAL A 38 13.72 15.12 -13.25
C VAL A 38 14.69 14.32 -14.14
N PRO A 39 15.89 14.88 -14.45
CA PRO A 39 16.91 14.12 -15.18
C PRO A 39 17.50 13.01 -14.30
N VAL A 40 18.01 11.92 -14.92
CA VAL A 40 18.65 10.80 -14.23
C VAL A 40 19.84 11.26 -13.37
N LEU A 41 20.55 12.32 -13.79
CA LEU A 41 21.65 12.91 -13.02
C LEU A 41 21.19 13.36 -11.63
N GLU A 42 20.05 14.01 -11.54
CA GLU A 42 19.49 14.47 -10.27
C GLU A 42 19.10 13.32 -9.36
N ILE A 43 18.51 12.27 -9.93
CA ILE A 43 18.17 11.03 -9.17
C ILE A 43 19.44 10.39 -8.60
N THR A 44 20.48 10.26 -9.41
CA THR A 44 21.75 9.63 -8.97
C THR A 44 22.48 10.47 -7.93
N GLN A 45 22.39 11.80 -8.03
CA GLN A 45 22.90 12.72 -6.99
C GLN A 45 22.13 12.58 -5.68
N ALA A 46 20.79 12.52 -5.73
CA ALA A 46 19.96 12.32 -4.55
C ALA A 46 20.20 10.94 -3.89
N ALA A 47 20.54 9.93 -4.68
CA ALA A 47 20.85 8.57 -4.21
C ALA A 47 22.31 8.40 -3.76
N ASP A 48 23.16 9.42 -3.94
CA ASP A 48 24.63 9.33 -3.72
C ASP A 48 25.29 8.16 -4.47
N VAL A 49 24.93 8.00 -5.76
CA VAL A 49 25.49 6.94 -6.63
C VAL A 49 26.00 7.53 -7.96
N GLY A 50 26.98 6.86 -8.56
CA GLY A 50 27.49 7.26 -9.88
C GLY A 50 26.45 7.05 -10.99
N MET A 51 26.44 7.91 -12.01
CA MET A 51 25.56 7.82 -13.18
C MET A 51 25.57 6.44 -13.86
N GLY A 52 26.76 5.82 -14.02
CA GLY A 52 26.89 4.48 -14.59
C GLY A 52 26.22 3.39 -13.76
N SER A 53 26.06 3.61 -12.44
CA SER A 53 25.39 2.65 -11.56
C SER A 53 23.88 2.60 -11.79
N PHE A 54 23.26 3.69 -12.25
CA PHE A 54 21.83 3.74 -12.56
C PHE A 54 21.46 2.67 -13.62
N TYR A 55 22.13 2.71 -14.74
CA TYR A 55 21.85 1.81 -15.88
C TYR A 55 22.21 0.34 -15.64
N ASN A 56 22.94 0.04 -14.55
CA ASN A 56 23.14 -1.34 -14.09
C ASN A 56 21.93 -1.90 -13.33
N HIS A 57 20.96 -1.06 -12.96
CA HIS A 57 19.80 -1.42 -12.14
C HIS A 57 18.45 -1.16 -12.81
N PHE A 58 18.37 -0.14 -13.66
CA PHE A 58 17.13 0.31 -14.30
C PHE A 58 17.40 0.73 -15.74
N ASP A 59 16.58 0.22 -16.66
CA ASP A 59 16.71 0.51 -18.09
C ASP A 59 16.25 1.94 -18.42
N SER A 60 15.37 2.52 -17.60
CA SER A 60 14.83 3.85 -17.77
C SER A 60 14.47 4.50 -16.44
N LYS A 61 14.24 5.80 -16.46
CA LYS A 61 13.72 6.57 -15.33
C LYS A 61 12.32 6.07 -14.94
N GLU A 62 11.50 5.78 -15.92
CA GLU A 62 10.14 5.29 -15.75
C GLU A 62 10.15 3.94 -15.02
N ALA A 63 11.03 3.02 -15.40
CA ALA A 63 11.20 1.73 -14.71
C ALA A 63 11.63 1.87 -13.25
N LEU A 64 12.47 2.88 -12.93
CA LEU A 64 12.80 3.21 -11.55
C LEU A 64 11.58 3.73 -10.78
N PHE A 65 10.82 4.67 -11.35
CA PHE A 65 9.64 5.23 -10.68
C PHE A 65 8.57 4.17 -10.45
N GLU A 66 8.32 3.29 -11.42
CA GLU A 66 7.42 2.13 -11.24
C GLU A 66 7.89 1.21 -10.12
N ALA A 67 9.19 0.90 -10.06
CA ALA A 67 9.76 0.09 -8.99
C ALA A 67 9.66 0.78 -7.62
N ALA A 68 9.81 2.10 -7.56
CA ALA A 68 9.68 2.88 -6.33
C ALA A 68 8.24 2.88 -5.79
N VAL A 69 7.25 3.01 -6.66
CA VAL A 69 5.83 2.89 -6.31
C VAL A 69 5.51 1.47 -5.82
N ALA A 70 5.94 0.45 -6.58
CA ALA A 70 5.70 -0.94 -6.24
C ALA A 70 6.30 -1.32 -4.88
N ASP A 71 7.51 -0.82 -4.57
CA ASP A 71 8.19 -1.07 -3.29
C ASP A 71 7.39 -0.54 -2.08
N VAL A 72 6.89 0.70 -2.16
CA VAL A 72 6.04 1.28 -1.09
C VAL A 72 4.79 0.44 -0.87
N LEU A 73 4.10 0.06 -1.94
CA LEU A 73 2.83 -0.66 -1.85
C LEU A 73 3.00 -2.12 -1.41
N ASP A 74 4.09 -2.77 -1.84
CA ASP A 74 4.41 -4.12 -1.39
C ASP A 74 4.78 -4.13 0.10
N ASN A 75 5.58 -3.16 0.57
CA ASN A 75 5.97 -3.04 1.97
C ASN A 75 4.75 -2.77 2.86
N HIS A 76 3.87 -1.85 2.43
CA HIS A 76 2.62 -1.58 3.16
C HIS A 76 1.71 -2.82 3.18
N GLY A 77 1.51 -3.46 2.03
CA GLY A 77 0.70 -4.68 1.95
C GLY A 77 1.25 -5.82 2.81
N ALA A 78 2.56 -6.03 2.83
CA ALA A 78 3.19 -7.03 3.70
C ALA A 78 3.05 -6.71 5.20
N LEU A 79 3.02 -5.43 5.56
CA LEU A 79 2.71 -5.00 6.93
C LEU A 79 1.27 -5.37 7.29
N LEU A 80 0.30 -5.06 6.41
CA LEU A 80 -1.11 -5.40 6.62
C LEU A 80 -1.31 -6.92 6.76
N ASP A 81 -0.71 -7.73 5.87
CA ASP A 81 -0.77 -9.18 5.94
C ASP A 81 -0.33 -9.70 7.33
N ARG A 82 0.80 -9.21 7.87
CA ARG A 82 1.28 -9.60 9.20
C ARG A 82 0.34 -9.19 10.33
N LEU A 83 -0.21 -7.98 10.25
CA LEU A 83 -1.07 -7.43 11.30
C LEU A 83 -2.46 -8.06 11.33
N THR A 84 -2.90 -8.62 10.22
CA THR A 84 -4.20 -9.30 10.11
C THR A 84 -4.11 -10.82 10.16
N GLU A 85 -2.91 -11.41 10.29
CA GLU A 85 -2.68 -12.86 10.26
C GLU A 85 -3.52 -13.66 11.28
N SER A 86 -3.81 -13.04 12.42
CA SER A 86 -4.60 -13.66 13.50
C SER A 86 -6.11 -13.38 13.40
N ILE A 87 -6.58 -12.73 12.35
CA ILE A 87 -7.99 -12.39 12.16
C ILE A 87 -8.63 -13.48 11.28
N ASP A 88 -9.56 -14.26 11.84
CA ASP A 88 -10.22 -15.34 11.11
C ASP A 88 -11.37 -14.86 10.20
N ASP A 89 -12.07 -13.78 10.59
CA ASP A 89 -13.19 -13.24 9.82
C ASP A 89 -12.68 -12.37 8.63
N PRO A 90 -12.92 -12.77 7.37
CA PRO A 90 -12.45 -12.01 6.22
C PRO A 90 -13.06 -10.61 6.10
N ALA A 91 -14.25 -10.38 6.64
CA ALA A 91 -14.83 -9.03 6.68
C ALA A 91 -14.07 -8.14 7.67
N GLU A 92 -13.65 -8.68 8.79
CA GLU A 92 -12.82 -7.97 9.76
C GLU A 92 -11.39 -7.75 9.22
N THR A 93 -10.80 -8.74 8.53
CA THR A 93 -9.49 -8.62 7.86
C THR A 93 -9.50 -7.47 6.87
N PHE A 94 -10.49 -7.42 5.98
CA PHE A 94 -10.66 -6.34 5.02
C PHE A 94 -10.83 -4.99 5.73
N ALA A 95 -11.72 -4.90 6.74
CA ALA A 95 -11.96 -3.68 7.47
C ALA A 95 -10.71 -3.18 8.21
N CYS A 96 -9.97 -4.07 8.85
CA CYS A 96 -8.72 -3.76 9.53
C CYS A 96 -7.71 -3.15 8.54
N SER A 97 -7.46 -3.81 7.41
CA SER A 97 -6.53 -3.36 6.37
C SER A 97 -6.95 -2.00 5.79
N PHE A 98 -8.23 -1.80 5.51
CA PHE A 98 -8.76 -0.55 4.97
C PHE A 98 -8.63 0.61 5.97
N ARG A 99 -9.01 0.41 7.24
CA ARG A 99 -8.90 1.38 8.33
C ARG A 99 -7.45 1.79 8.58
N MET A 100 -6.53 0.82 8.58
CA MET A 100 -5.10 1.07 8.77
C MET A 100 -4.52 1.88 7.61
N THR A 101 -4.87 1.55 6.37
CA THR A 101 -4.44 2.31 5.18
C THR A 101 -5.02 3.73 5.20
N GLY A 102 -6.27 3.91 5.63
CA GLY A 102 -6.89 5.23 5.80
C GLY A 102 -6.13 6.11 6.81
N ARG A 103 -5.68 5.54 7.93
CA ARG A 103 -4.88 6.28 8.93
C ARG A 103 -3.46 6.59 8.46
N LEU A 104 -2.94 5.83 7.50
CA LEU A 104 -1.62 6.06 6.92
C LEU A 104 -1.51 7.44 6.27
N PHE A 105 -2.61 7.96 5.69
CA PHE A 105 -2.60 9.25 5.01
C PHE A 105 -2.10 10.42 5.85
N ARG A 106 -2.21 10.35 7.16
CA ARG A 106 -1.66 11.35 8.10
C ARG A 106 -0.28 10.98 8.61
N ARG A 107 -0.08 9.68 8.91
CA ARG A 107 1.11 9.21 9.61
C ARG A 107 2.33 9.11 8.71
N ARG A 108 2.12 8.85 7.41
CA ARG A 108 3.17 8.65 6.42
C ARG A 108 2.90 9.45 5.14
N PRO A 109 3.10 10.77 5.17
CA PRO A 109 2.69 11.66 4.09
C PRO A 109 3.38 11.36 2.76
N GLN A 110 4.65 10.91 2.76
CA GLN A 110 5.36 10.55 1.53
C GLN A 110 4.76 9.32 0.84
N GLU A 111 4.55 8.23 1.60
CA GLU A 111 3.93 7.00 1.09
C GLU A 111 2.50 7.26 0.63
N SER A 112 1.78 8.10 1.38
CA SER A 112 0.41 8.51 1.06
C SER A 112 0.33 9.29 -0.23
N GLN A 113 1.26 10.17 -0.50
CA GLN A 113 1.33 10.91 -1.76
C GLN A 113 1.56 9.97 -2.94
N ILE A 114 2.43 8.97 -2.79
CA ILE A 114 2.65 7.94 -3.81
C ILE A 114 1.36 7.17 -4.10
N LEU A 115 0.63 6.76 -3.05
CA LEU A 115 -0.65 6.07 -3.19
C LEU A 115 -1.70 6.95 -3.88
N LEU A 116 -1.82 8.22 -3.50
CA LEU A 116 -2.82 9.13 -4.07
C LEU A 116 -2.57 9.45 -5.54
N VAL A 117 -1.31 9.59 -5.94
CA VAL A 117 -0.96 9.90 -7.34
C VAL A 117 -1.12 8.68 -8.24
N ASN A 118 -0.82 7.49 -7.75
CA ASN A 118 -0.76 6.27 -8.58
C ASN A 118 -1.90 5.28 -8.33
N GLY A 119 -2.72 5.48 -7.30
CA GLY A 119 -3.62 4.46 -6.74
C GLY A 119 -4.59 3.84 -7.75
N LEU A 120 -5.21 4.63 -8.65
CA LEU A 120 -6.13 4.09 -9.65
C LEU A 120 -5.40 3.30 -10.75
N SER A 121 -4.19 3.70 -11.13
CA SER A 121 -3.37 2.98 -12.12
C SER A 121 -2.99 1.59 -11.60
N LEU A 122 -2.99 1.40 -10.28
CA LEU A 122 -2.58 0.17 -9.61
C LEU A 122 -3.71 -0.87 -9.51
N LEU A 123 -4.93 -0.54 -9.90
CA LEU A 123 -6.05 -1.51 -9.93
C LEU A 123 -5.78 -2.70 -10.87
N GLY A 124 -4.96 -2.50 -11.90
CA GLY A 124 -4.53 -3.56 -12.82
C GLY A 124 -3.17 -4.18 -12.50
N SER A 125 -2.55 -3.81 -11.38
CA SER A 125 -1.24 -4.33 -10.99
C SER A 125 -1.34 -5.72 -10.36
N ASP A 126 -0.38 -6.59 -10.66
CA ASP A 126 -0.24 -7.91 -10.03
C ASP A 126 0.46 -7.84 -8.65
N ARG A 127 0.83 -6.63 -8.21
CA ARG A 127 1.59 -6.38 -6.98
C ARG A 127 0.95 -5.28 -6.15
N GLY A 128 1.35 -5.19 -4.88
CA GLY A 128 0.93 -4.13 -3.97
C GLY A 128 -0.40 -4.42 -3.28
N LEU A 129 -1.21 -3.38 -3.08
CA LEU A 129 -2.46 -3.43 -2.31
C LEU A 129 -3.63 -4.05 -3.09
N GLY A 130 -3.71 -3.84 -4.40
CA GLY A 130 -4.83 -4.30 -5.23
C GLY A 130 -5.08 -5.81 -5.15
N PRO A 131 -4.09 -6.68 -5.44
CA PRO A 131 -4.24 -8.12 -5.33
C PRO A 131 -4.60 -8.61 -3.92
N ARG A 132 -4.08 -7.96 -2.87
CA ARG A 132 -4.39 -8.29 -1.48
C ARG A 132 -5.83 -7.96 -1.13
N ALA A 133 -6.29 -6.75 -1.45
CA ALA A 133 -7.67 -6.34 -1.23
C ALA A 133 -8.65 -7.22 -2.04
N LEU A 134 -8.31 -7.58 -3.28
CA LEU A 134 -9.11 -8.48 -4.10
C LEU A 134 -9.20 -9.89 -3.48
N ARG A 135 -8.10 -10.42 -2.94
CA ARG A 135 -8.07 -11.68 -2.19
C ARG A 135 -9.01 -11.63 -0.98
N ASP A 136 -8.93 -10.55 -0.20
CA ASP A 136 -9.73 -10.39 1.02
C ASP A 136 -11.22 -10.23 0.69
N ILE A 137 -11.57 -9.50 -0.37
CA ILE A 137 -12.95 -9.39 -0.88
C ILE A 137 -13.45 -10.76 -1.34
N ALA A 138 -12.66 -11.50 -2.13
CA ALA A 138 -13.03 -12.83 -2.61
C ALA A 138 -13.19 -13.83 -1.45
N ALA A 139 -12.34 -13.79 -0.43
CA ALA A 139 -12.48 -14.58 0.78
C ALA A 139 -13.78 -14.25 1.53
N GLY A 140 -14.13 -12.95 1.62
CA GLY A 140 -15.39 -12.51 2.20
C GLY A 140 -16.61 -13.04 1.47
N VAL A 141 -16.59 -13.06 0.13
CA VAL A 141 -17.64 -13.65 -0.69
C VAL A 141 -17.73 -15.15 -0.48
N ALA A 142 -16.60 -15.86 -0.52
CA ALA A 142 -16.55 -17.30 -0.32
C ALA A 142 -17.05 -17.76 1.06
N ALA A 143 -16.82 -16.93 2.08
CA ALA A 143 -17.30 -17.15 3.44
C ALA A 143 -18.77 -16.70 3.67
N GLY A 144 -19.44 -16.16 2.63
CA GLY A 144 -20.80 -15.63 2.74
C GLY A 144 -20.90 -14.34 3.58
N ARG A 145 -19.77 -13.68 3.83
CA ARG A 145 -19.71 -12.40 4.56
C ARG A 145 -20.07 -11.20 3.65
N PHE A 146 -19.70 -11.28 2.37
CA PHE A 146 -19.99 -10.28 1.37
C PHE A 146 -20.95 -10.82 0.30
N THR A 147 -21.85 -9.96 -0.17
CA THR A 147 -22.86 -10.27 -1.20
C THR A 147 -22.60 -9.51 -2.50
N VAL A 148 -21.33 -9.35 -2.86
CA VAL A 148 -20.92 -8.68 -4.11
C VAL A 148 -20.83 -9.69 -5.24
N ASP A 149 -21.42 -9.34 -6.39
CA ASP A 149 -21.42 -10.22 -7.59
C ASP A 149 -20.10 -10.17 -8.34
N ASP A 150 -19.42 -9.01 -8.33
CA ASP A 150 -18.14 -8.80 -9.01
C ASP A 150 -17.09 -8.24 -8.02
N PRO A 151 -16.19 -9.09 -7.51
CA PRO A 151 -15.12 -8.66 -6.59
C PRO A 151 -14.16 -7.60 -7.17
N LYS A 152 -13.97 -7.56 -8.51
CA LYS A 152 -13.12 -6.53 -9.12
C LYS A 152 -13.81 -5.18 -9.13
N LEU A 153 -15.13 -5.15 -9.38
CA LEU A 153 -15.91 -3.92 -9.29
C LEU A 153 -15.96 -3.43 -7.84
N ALA A 154 -16.14 -4.33 -6.87
CA ALA A 154 -16.08 -4.01 -5.44
C ALA A 154 -14.71 -3.42 -5.03
N LEU A 155 -13.62 -3.99 -5.54
CA LEU A 155 -12.27 -3.43 -5.36
C LEU A 155 -12.16 -2.01 -5.91
N ALA A 156 -12.69 -1.74 -7.11
CA ALA A 156 -12.65 -0.41 -7.72
C ALA A 156 -13.40 0.62 -6.87
N VAL A 157 -14.56 0.24 -6.30
CA VAL A 157 -15.33 1.10 -5.38
C VAL A 157 -14.55 1.36 -4.10
N ALA A 158 -14.00 0.32 -3.47
CA ALA A 158 -13.21 0.46 -2.24
C ALA A 158 -11.95 1.32 -2.45
N ALA A 159 -11.23 1.10 -3.55
CA ALA A 159 -10.06 1.90 -3.88
C ALA A 159 -10.42 3.38 -4.12
N GLY A 160 -11.53 3.64 -4.83
CA GLY A 160 -12.04 5.00 -5.03
C GLY A 160 -12.41 5.69 -3.72
N ALA A 161 -13.07 4.98 -2.81
CA ALA A 161 -13.41 5.49 -1.48
C ALA A 161 -12.16 5.81 -0.65
N LEU A 162 -11.15 4.92 -0.67
CA LEU A 162 -9.90 5.11 0.05
C LEU A 162 -9.12 6.33 -0.48
N LEU A 163 -8.98 6.46 -1.80
CA LEU A 163 -8.28 7.58 -2.42
C LEU A 163 -9.04 8.90 -2.22
N GLY A 164 -10.38 8.86 -2.29
CA GLY A 164 -11.24 9.99 -1.97
C GLY A 164 -11.06 10.45 -0.51
N LEU A 165 -11.01 9.52 0.43
CA LEU A 165 -10.69 9.81 1.83
C LEU A 165 -9.32 10.46 1.97
N GLY A 166 -8.28 9.89 1.36
CA GLY A 166 -6.93 10.45 1.44
C GLY A 166 -6.86 11.87 0.89
N LYS A 167 -7.56 12.14 -0.23
CA LYS A 167 -7.64 13.50 -0.79
C LYS A 167 -8.39 14.46 0.12
N LEU A 168 -9.50 14.03 0.71
CA LEU A 168 -10.27 14.83 1.67
C LEU A 168 -9.43 15.18 2.90
N LEU A 169 -8.67 14.23 3.44
CA LEU A 169 -7.77 14.45 4.57
C LEU A 169 -6.65 15.46 4.25
N GLN A 170 -6.18 15.53 3.00
CA GLN A 170 -5.23 16.57 2.57
C GLN A 170 -5.87 17.96 2.55
N LEU A 171 -7.13 18.05 2.11
CA LEU A 171 -7.87 19.31 2.00
C LEU A 171 -8.34 19.84 3.37
N GLU A 172 -8.56 18.95 4.32
CA GLU A 172 -9.08 19.27 5.65
C GLU A 172 -8.10 18.81 6.75
N PRO A 173 -7.03 19.56 7.02
CA PRO A 173 -5.98 19.17 7.98
C PRO A 173 -6.50 18.86 9.40
N GLU A 174 -7.56 19.53 9.84
CA GLU A 174 -8.15 19.38 11.19
C GLU A 174 -9.14 18.20 11.30
N ARG A 175 -9.45 17.53 10.19
CA ARG A 175 -10.35 16.36 10.23
C ARG A 175 -9.68 15.20 10.98
N ASP A 176 -10.42 14.58 11.89
CA ASP A 176 -10.02 13.35 12.56
C ASP A 176 -9.91 12.21 11.53
N ASP A 177 -8.68 11.81 11.24
CA ASP A 177 -8.36 10.76 10.26
C ASP A 177 -8.84 9.38 10.71
N ALA A 178 -8.77 9.09 12.02
CA ALA A 178 -9.21 7.82 12.56
C ALA A 178 -10.73 7.66 12.45
N ALA A 179 -11.48 8.67 12.88
CA ALA A 179 -12.94 8.66 12.78
C ALA A 179 -13.41 8.65 11.32
N ALA A 180 -12.73 9.38 10.42
CA ALA A 180 -13.05 9.40 8.99
C ALA A 180 -12.76 8.06 8.32
N ALA A 181 -11.62 7.42 8.62
CA ALA A 181 -11.28 6.09 8.10
C ALA A 181 -12.29 5.03 8.57
N ASP A 182 -12.67 5.05 9.85
CA ASP A 182 -13.66 4.11 10.39
C ASP A 182 -15.00 4.29 9.70
N ARG A 183 -15.46 5.53 9.52
CA ARG A 183 -16.75 5.81 8.88
C ARG A 183 -16.78 5.37 7.42
N VAL A 184 -15.74 5.69 6.64
CA VAL A 184 -15.68 5.25 5.24
C VAL A 184 -15.62 3.73 5.15
N THR A 185 -14.93 3.06 6.08
CA THR A 185 -14.90 1.59 6.13
C THR A 185 -16.28 1.01 6.41
N GLU A 186 -17.04 1.57 7.37
CA GLU A 186 -18.44 1.17 7.60
C GLU A 186 -19.28 1.25 6.33
N ASP A 187 -19.17 2.37 5.60
CA ASP A 187 -19.95 2.57 4.38
C ASP A 187 -19.53 1.58 3.27
N VAL A 188 -18.24 1.27 3.12
CA VAL A 188 -17.76 0.24 2.19
C VAL A 188 -18.24 -1.15 2.57
N LEU A 189 -18.19 -1.55 3.85
CA LEU A 189 -18.70 -2.84 4.31
C LEU A 189 -20.20 -2.99 4.05
N ARG A 190 -20.97 -1.92 4.23
CA ARG A 190 -22.40 -1.90 3.91
C ARG A 190 -22.66 -2.05 2.40
N LEU A 191 -21.85 -1.42 1.57
CA LEU A 191 -21.89 -1.62 0.12
C LEU A 191 -21.57 -3.07 -0.28
N PHE A 192 -20.76 -3.76 0.52
CA PHE A 192 -20.46 -5.19 0.32
C PHE A 192 -21.53 -6.11 0.91
N GLY A 193 -22.61 -5.56 1.48
CA GLY A 193 -23.78 -6.30 1.93
C GLY A 193 -23.86 -6.58 3.43
N LEU A 194 -22.94 -6.07 4.25
CA LEU A 194 -23.05 -6.22 5.71
C LEU A 194 -24.21 -5.38 6.27
N PRO A 195 -24.92 -5.91 7.29
CA PRO A 195 -25.87 -5.10 8.07
C PRO A 195 -25.15 -3.90 8.73
N ALA A 196 -25.86 -2.76 8.82
CA ALA A 196 -25.26 -1.53 9.34
C ALA A 196 -24.69 -1.67 10.75
N GLU A 197 -25.40 -2.37 11.63
CA GLU A 197 -24.96 -2.61 13.01
C GLU A 197 -23.69 -3.46 13.06
N GLU A 198 -23.60 -4.48 12.23
CA GLU A 198 -22.42 -5.35 12.17
C GLU A 198 -21.19 -4.63 11.59
N ALA A 199 -21.37 -3.84 10.52
CA ALA A 199 -20.31 -3.02 9.96
C ALA A 199 -19.79 -2.00 11.00
N HIS A 200 -20.69 -1.40 11.77
CA HIS A 200 -20.34 -0.51 12.87
C HIS A 200 -19.52 -1.22 13.95
N GLN A 201 -19.97 -2.40 14.41
CA GLN A 201 -19.27 -3.18 15.44
C GLN A 201 -17.86 -3.59 15.00
N ILE A 202 -17.69 -4.04 13.76
CA ILE A 202 -16.38 -4.38 13.17
C ILE A 202 -15.45 -3.15 13.19
N CYS A 203 -15.94 -1.99 12.76
CA CYS A 203 -15.14 -0.77 12.70
C CYS A 203 -14.81 -0.18 14.07
N ARG A 204 -15.46 -0.60 15.14
CA ARG A 204 -15.11 -0.21 16.52
C ARG A 204 -14.12 -1.14 17.20
N ARG A 205 -13.82 -2.29 16.63
CA ARG A 205 -12.81 -3.17 17.21
C ARG A 205 -11.44 -2.49 17.22
N PRO A 206 -10.65 -2.69 18.28
CA PRO A 206 -9.31 -2.11 18.33
C PRO A 206 -8.48 -2.61 17.15
N LEU A 207 -7.72 -1.72 16.54
CA LEU A 207 -6.76 -2.11 15.52
C LEU A 207 -5.53 -2.72 16.18
N PRO A 208 -4.85 -3.70 15.53
CA PRO A 208 -3.56 -4.17 16.00
C PRO A 208 -2.62 -2.99 16.23
N GLY A 209 -1.84 -3.03 17.31
CA GLY A 209 -0.95 -1.95 17.69
C GLY A 209 0.01 -1.63 16.54
N LEU A 210 -0.17 -0.47 15.94
CA LEU A 210 0.80 0.13 15.04
C LEU A 210 1.78 0.90 15.92
N ASP A 211 2.78 0.23 16.44
CA ASP A 211 4.04 0.87 16.85
C ASP A 211 4.74 1.32 15.57
N LEU A 212 4.23 2.43 14.98
CA LEU A 212 4.73 3.10 13.79
C LEU A 212 5.52 4.33 14.16
#